data_07a0f5a1a25b879b1d8559eef31e72db
#
_entry.id   07a0f5a1a25b879b1d8559eef31e72db
#
_cell.length_a   1.000
_cell.length_b   1.000
_cell.length_c   1.000
_cell.angle_alpha   90.00
_cell.angle_beta   90.00
_cell.angle_gamma   90.00
#
_symmetry.space_group_name_H-M   'P 1'
#
loop_
_entity.id
_entity.type
_entity.pdbx_description
1 polymer ?
#
loop_
_entity_poly.entity_id
_entity_poly.type
_entity_poly.pdbx_seq_one_letter_code
_entity_poly.pdbx_strand_id
1 'polypeptide(L)'
;RILATLHDDRGRIAIDGFYDDVLDWDDETREGIRGLPFDEDEFAASLNTTLTGGEIGYSVLEKLWVRPTCEVNGLLSGYTGEGAKTVLPGKAMAKVSFRLVADQNPQRVGELLRSHLAAVTPEGVTVRVEELHGGMPWRAKLDGHLKDAATSALLKAFGAEPVLAGE
;
A
#
# COMPACT_ATOMS: atom_id res chain seq x y z
N ARG A 1 5.59 19.54 2.65
CA ARG A 1 6.98 19.20 2.27
C ARG A 1 7.32 17.78 2.74
N ILE A 2 7.33 17.48 4.07
CA ILE A 2 7.70 16.15 4.60
C ILE A 2 6.86 15.04 3.94
N LEU A 3 5.53 15.14 3.90
CA LEU A 3 4.67 14.10 3.29
C LEU A 3 4.96 13.89 1.79
N ALA A 4 5.39 14.93 1.09
CA ALA A 4 5.75 14.82 -0.33
C ALA A 4 7.05 14.03 -0.58
N THR A 5 7.82 13.70 0.45
CA THR A 5 9.03 12.86 0.33
C THR A 5 8.75 11.38 0.56
N LEU A 6 7.52 11.00 0.87
CA LEU A 6 7.16 9.60 1.11
C LEU A 6 7.07 8.79 -0.19
N HIS A 7 6.89 9.45 -1.34
CA HIS A 7 6.85 8.80 -2.66
C HIS A 7 7.79 9.50 -3.64
N ASP A 8 8.28 8.75 -4.58
CA ASP A 8 9.02 9.24 -5.73
C ASP A 8 8.11 9.52 -6.94
N ASP A 9 8.69 10.02 -8.04
CA ASP A 9 7.98 10.33 -9.28
C ASP A 9 7.39 9.09 -9.99
N ARG A 10 7.77 7.88 -9.54
CA ARG A 10 7.25 6.61 -10.06
C ARG A 10 6.17 6.00 -9.17
N GLY A 11 5.74 6.73 -8.13
CA GLY A 11 4.78 6.24 -7.15
C GLY A 11 5.33 5.19 -6.17
N ARG A 12 6.65 4.98 -6.13
CA ARG A 12 7.29 4.11 -5.16
C ARG A 12 7.42 4.80 -3.81
N ILE A 13 7.35 4.06 -2.74
CA ILE A 13 7.63 4.57 -1.40
C ILE A 13 9.14 4.91 -1.32
N ALA A 14 9.45 6.19 -1.12
CA ALA A 14 10.81 6.72 -1.16
C ALA A 14 11.51 6.71 0.21
N ILE A 15 11.26 5.68 1.00
CA ILE A 15 11.91 5.44 2.30
C ILE A 15 13.02 4.42 2.07
N ASP A 16 14.26 4.81 2.36
CA ASP A 16 15.42 3.94 2.17
C ASP A 16 15.27 2.61 2.92
N GLY A 17 15.53 1.49 2.23
CA GLY A 17 15.40 0.14 2.79
C GLY A 17 13.97 -0.38 2.88
N PHE A 18 12.95 0.38 2.49
CA PHE A 18 11.55 -0.04 2.60
C PHE A 18 11.23 -1.30 1.79
N TYR A 19 11.89 -1.48 0.66
CA TYR A 19 11.68 -2.62 -0.25
C TYR A 19 12.62 -3.79 -0.03
N ASP A 20 13.56 -3.72 0.94
CA ASP A 20 14.56 -4.78 1.15
C ASP A 20 13.93 -6.15 1.41
N ASP A 21 12.80 -6.17 2.11
CA ASP A 21 12.06 -7.39 2.46
C ASP A 21 10.82 -7.61 1.56
N VAL A 22 10.63 -6.79 0.52
CA VAL A 22 9.51 -6.96 -0.41
C VAL A 22 9.86 -8.02 -1.44
N LEU A 23 9.04 -9.06 -1.51
CA LEU A 23 9.22 -10.14 -2.46
C LEU A 23 9.14 -9.63 -3.91
N ASP A 24 10.14 -9.96 -4.69
CA ASP A 24 10.11 -9.74 -6.13
C ASP A 24 9.44 -10.93 -6.81
N TRP A 25 8.27 -10.69 -7.41
CA TRP A 25 7.46 -11.72 -8.01
C TRP A 25 7.97 -12.04 -9.43
N ASP A 26 8.06 -13.33 -9.74
CA ASP A 26 8.44 -13.80 -11.07
C ASP A 26 7.38 -13.43 -12.13
N ASP A 27 7.81 -13.43 -13.38
CA ASP A 27 6.96 -13.04 -14.50
C ASP A 27 5.74 -13.97 -14.66
N GLU A 28 5.88 -15.28 -14.37
CA GLU A 28 4.77 -16.24 -14.44
C GLU A 28 3.66 -15.89 -13.44
N THR A 29 4.01 -15.58 -12.20
CA THR A 29 3.04 -15.14 -11.17
C THR A 29 2.39 -13.83 -11.55
N ARG A 30 3.17 -12.86 -12.05
CA ARG A 30 2.65 -11.57 -12.48
C ARG A 30 1.71 -11.69 -13.68
N GLU A 31 2.05 -12.53 -14.66
CA GLU A 31 1.18 -12.83 -15.80
C GLU A 31 -0.11 -13.53 -15.35
N GLY A 32 -0.02 -14.43 -14.37
CA GLY A 32 -1.19 -15.05 -13.76
C GLY A 32 -2.15 -14.04 -13.15
N ILE A 33 -1.64 -13.02 -12.42
CA ILE A 33 -2.45 -11.94 -11.85
C ILE A 33 -3.08 -11.09 -12.98
N ARG A 34 -2.30 -10.71 -13.99
CA ARG A 34 -2.77 -9.89 -15.12
C ARG A 34 -3.79 -10.61 -16.01
N GLY A 35 -3.72 -11.92 -16.06
CA GLY A 35 -4.65 -12.77 -16.83
C GLY A 35 -6.00 -13.00 -16.16
N LEU A 36 -6.22 -12.50 -14.94
CA LEU A 36 -7.51 -12.60 -14.27
C LEU A 36 -8.58 -11.77 -15.00
N PRO A 37 -9.86 -12.20 -14.95
CA PRO A 37 -10.97 -11.48 -15.56
C PRO A 37 -11.30 -10.21 -14.75
N PHE A 38 -10.46 -9.19 -14.88
CA PHE A 38 -10.60 -7.91 -14.22
C PHE A 38 -10.52 -6.78 -15.26
N ASP A 39 -11.57 -5.97 -15.32
CA ASP A 39 -11.66 -4.82 -16.21
C ASP A 39 -11.27 -3.55 -15.45
N GLU A 40 -10.11 -2.98 -15.77
CA GLU A 40 -9.60 -1.76 -15.12
C GLU A 40 -10.45 -0.53 -15.45
N ASP A 41 -11.05 -0.46 -16.64
CA ASP A 41 -11.91 0.66 -17.04
C ASP A 41 -13.24 0.62 -16.30
N GLU A 42 -13.84 -0.57 -16.17
CA GLU A 42 -15.06 -0.75 -15.35
C GLU A 42 -14.78 -0.42 -13.88
N PHE A 43 -13.64 -0.87 -13.35
CA PHE A 43 -13.22 -0.54 -11.99
C PHE A 43 -13.03 0.96 -11.80
N ALA A 44 -12.33 1.65 -12.70
CA ALA A 44 -12.17 3.09 -12.68
C ALA A 44 -13.51 3.83 -12.74
N ALA A 45 -14.42 3.39 -13.61
CA ALA A 45 -15.77 3.94 -13.73
C ALA A 45 -16.58 3.77 -12.45
N SER A 46 -16.48 2.60 -11.79
CA SER A 46 -17.16 2.34 -10.52
C SER A 46 -16.72 3.28 -9.39
N LEU A 47 -15.47 3.75 -9.44
CA LEU A 47 -14.89 4.71 -8.51
C LEU A 47 -15.06 6.17 -8.95
N ASN A 48 -15.63 6.40 -10.14
CA ASN A 48 -15.74 7.72 -10.78
C ASN A 48 -14.40 8.48 -10.81
N THR A 49 -13.32 7.79 -11.19
CA THR A 49 -11.95 8.33 -11.21
C THR A 49 -11.12 7.75 -12.35
N THR A 50 -9.90 8.25 -12.50
CA THR A 50 -8.87 7.65 -13.36
C THR A 50 -7.84 6.93 -12.49
N LEU A 51 -7.38 5.75 -12.93
CA LEU A 51 -6.43 4.91 -12.18
C LEU A 51 -4.98 5.38 -12.44
N THR A 52 -4.64 6.56 -11.93
CA THR A 52 -3.30 7.16 -12.12
C THR A 52 -2.35 6.95 -10.94
N GLY A 53 -2.86 6.46 -9.81
CA GLY A 53 -2.09 6.29 -8.58
C GLY A 53 -1.31 4.98 -8.50
N GLY A 54 -0.39 4.96 -7.53
CA GLY A 54 0.42 3.80 -7.19
C GLY A 54 1.65 3.62 -8.07
N GLU A 55 2.35 2.52 -7.85
CA GLU A 55 3.67 2.23 -8.42
C GLU A 55 3.58 1.96 -9.93
N ILE A 56 4.36 2.70 -10.72
CA ILE A 56 4.41 2.55 -12.19
C ILE A 56 5.01 1.18 -12.55
N GLY A 57 4.40 0.51 -13.54
CA GLY A 57 4.84 -0.79 -14.04
C GLY A 57 4.11 -1.99 -13.45
N TYR A 58 3.08 -1.73 -12.64
CA TYR A 58 2.20 -2.74 -12.07
C TYR A 58 0.75 -2.49 -12.48
N SER A 59 0.00 -3.57 -12.77
CA SER A 59 -1.44 -3.52 -12.99
C SER A 59 -2.18 -3.15 -11.71
N VAL A 60 -3.47 -2.85 -11.80
CA VAL A 60 -4.30 -2.53 -10.62
C VAL A 60 -4.30 -3.67 -9.62
N LEU A 61 -4.50 -4.90 -10.06
CA LEU A 61 -4.50 -6.06 -9.18
C LEU A 61 -3.13 -6.31 -8.53
N GLU A 62 -2.02 -6.14 -9.27
CA GLU A 62 -0.69 -6.23 -8.68
C GLU A 62 -0.48 -5.17 -7.58
N LYS A 63 -0.93 -3.92 -7.79
CA LYS A 63 -0.86 -2.85 -6.79
C LYS A 63 -1.69 -3.16 -5.55
N LEU A 64 -2.85 -3.78 -5.72
CA LEU A 64 -3.76 -4.11 -4.61
C LEU A 64 -3.26 -5.30 -3.77
N TRP A 65 -2.61 -6.29 -4.39
CA TRP A 65 -2.34 -7.57 -3.74
C TRP A 65 -0.88 -7.83 -3.40
N VAL A 66 0.04 -7.37 -4.26
CA VAL A 66 1.46 -7.77 -4.14
C VAL A 66 2.43 -6.60 -4.00
N ARG A 67 1.92 -5.36 -4.00
CA ARG A 67 2.76 -4.18 -3.74
C ARG A 67 2.35 -3.50 -2.43
N PRO A 68 3.34 -3.08 -1.62
CA PRO A 68 3.06 -2.33 -0.41
C PRO A 68 2.57 -0.92 -0.74
N THR A 69 1.79 -0.32 0.16
CA THR A 69 1.33 1.06 0.01
C THR A 69 1.69 1.93 1.23
N CYS A 70 1.73 3.23 1.01
CA CYS A 70 1.89 4.25 2.03
C CYS A 70 0.87 5.36 1.79
N GLU A 71 -0.12 5.48 2.66
CA GLU A 71 -1.25 6.37 2.46
C GLU A 71 -1.37 7.42 3.56
N VAL A 72 -1.66 8.67 3.17
CA VAL A 72 -2.02 9.73 4.10
C VAL A 72 -3.52 9.71 4.33
N ASN A 73 -3.95 9.07 5.42
CA ASN A 73 -5.36 8.88 5.76
C ASN A 73 -5.99 10.08 6.44
N GLY A 74 -5.21 11.02 6.92
CA GLY A 74 -5.70 12.23 7.57
C GLY A 74 -4.63 13.30 7.63
N LEU A 75 -5.07 14.55 7.48
CA LEU A 75 -4.21 15.72 7.57
C LEU A 75 -4.96 16.83 8.29
N LEU A 76 -4.36 17.37 9.34
CA LEU A 76 -4.90 18.49 10.08
C LEU A 76 -3.83 19.57 10.22
N SER A 77 -4.14 20.78 9.75
CA SER A 77 -3.27 21.94 9.87
C SER A 77 -4.06 23.23 9.67
N GLY A 78 -3.62 24.30 10.32
CA GLY A 78 -4.25 25.61 10.17
C GLY A 78 -5.51 25.79 11.00
N TYR A 79 -6.25 26.84 10.65
CA TYR A 79 -7.52 27.19 11.29
C TYR A 79 -8.67 26.43 10.63
N THR A 80 -9.45 25.73 11.41
CA THR A 80 -10.57 24.90 10.95
C THR A 80 -11.94 25.40 11.43
N GLY A 81 -11.98 26.58 12.10
CA GLY A 81 -13.24 27.21 12.54
C GLY A 81 -13.93 27.99 11.41
N GLU A 82 -15.07 28.58 11.72
CA GLU A 82 -15.84 29.40 10.79
C GLU A 82 -15.10 30.71 10.45
N GLY A 83 -15.23 31.16 9.20
CA GLY A 83 -14.62 32.39 8.68
C GLY A 83 -13.14 32.24 8.31
N ALA A 84 -12.53 33.35 7.89
CA ALA A 84 -11.13 33.41 7.49
C ALA A 84 -10.22 33.82 8.67
N LYS A 85 -9.05 33.18 8.75
CA LYS A 85 -8.01 33.56 9.71
C LYS A 85 -6.63 33.53 9.05
N THR A 86 -6.00 34.68 8.91
CA THR A 86 -4.66 34.85 8.32
C THR A 86 -3.56 34.57 9.34
N VAL A 87 -3.43 33.32 9.78
CA VAL A 87 -2.38 32.91 10.74
C VAL A 87 -1.67 31.66 10.24
N LEU A 88 -0.34 31.64 10.34
CA LEU A 88 0.43 30.45 10.07
C LEU A 88 0.27 29.45 11.22
N PRO A 89 -0.05 28.18 10.93
CA PRO A 89 -0.21 27.18 11.97
C PRO A 89 1.12 26.83 12.62
N GLY A 90 1.16 26.82 13.95
CA GLY A 90 2.31 26.34 14.71
C GLY A 90 2.39 24.82 14.82
N LYS A 91 1.35 24.11 14.40
CA LYS A 91 1.27 22.62 14.45
C LYS A 91 0.55 22.08 13.24
N ALA A 92 1.00 20.90 12.80
CA ALA A 92 0.30 20.07 11.81
C ALA A 92 0.37 18.62 12.27
N MET A 93 -0.60 17.82 11.86
CA MET A 93 -0.66 16.38 12.12
C MET A 93 -1.05 15.65 10.84
N ALA A 94 -0.40 14.53 10.60
CA ALA A 94 -0.84 13.58 9.59
C ALA A 94 -1.02 12.19 10.21
N LYS A 95 -2.00 11.44 9.70
CA LYS A 95 -2.13 10.01 9.91
C LYS A 95 -1.63 9.32 8.66
N VAL A 96 -0.67 8.42 8.82
CA VAL A 96 -0.08 7.66 7.73
C VAL A 96 -0.26 6.19 8.03
N SER A 97 -0.67 5.40 7.05
CA SER A 97 -0.73 3.96 7.15
C SER A 97 0.09 3.31 6.04
N PHE A 98 0.58 2.13 6.33
CA PHE A 98 1.25 1.26 5.38
C PHE A 98 0.44 -0.03 5.28
N ARG A 99 0.12 -0.45 4.06
CA ARG A 99 -0.26 -1.83 3.82
C ARG A 99 1.03 -2.57 3.44
N LEU A 100 1.37 -3.55 4.25
CA LEU A 100 2.58 -4.34 4.08
C LEU A 100 2.27 -5.61 3.28
N VAL A 101 3.27 -6.10 2.56
CA VAL A 101 3.22 -7.39 1.87
C VAL A 101 4.05 -8.43 2.64
N ALA A 102 3.93 -9.69 2.24
CA ALA A 102 4.66 -10.81 2.88
C ALA A 102 6.15 -10.47 3.06
N ASP A 103 6.71 -10.98 4.15
CA ASP A 103 8.10 -10.84 4.59
C ASP A 103 8.49 -9.46 5.15
N GLN A 104 7.69 -8.41 4.96
CA GLN A 104 7.92 -7.14 5.62
C GLN A 104 7.62 -7.20 7.12
N ASN A 105 8.47 -6.54 7.92
CA ASN A 105 8.31 -6.44 9.36
C ASN A 105 7.78 -5.04 9.76
N PRO A 106 6.61 -4.93 10.42
CA PRO A 106 6.02 -3.63 10.80
C PRO A 106 6.94 -2.78 11.68
N GLN A 107 7.67 -3.40 12.62
CA GLN A 107 8.59 -2.70 13.50
C GLN A 107 9.75 -2.09 12.69
N ARG A 108 10.30 -2.87 11.75
CA ARG A 108 11.35 -2.38 10.84
C ARG A 108 10.86 -1.21 9.99
N VAL A 109 9.66 -1.31 9.43
CA VAL A 109 9.05 -0.21 8.66
C VAL A 109 8.86 1.05 9.52
N GLY A 110 8.43 0.89 10.77
CA GLY A 110 8.34 2.00 11.72
C GLY A 110 9.70 2.67 12.01
N GLU A 111 10.78 1.90 12.12
CA GLU A 111 12.15 2.43 12.29
C GLU A 111 12.63 3.17 11.04
N LEU A 112 12.40 2.60 9.84
CA LEU A 112 12.76 3.22 8.57
C LEU A 112 12.01 4.54 8.37
N LEU A 113 10.72 4.59 8.69
CA LEU A 113 9.95 5.84 8.65
C LEU A 113 10.53 6.89 9.59
N ARG A 114 10.86 6.54 10.84
CA ARG A 114 11.47 7.48 11.79
C ARG A 114 12.79 8.02 11.28
N SER A 115 13.63 7.15 10.70
CA SER A 115 14.92 7.54 10.12
C SER A 115 14.73 8.48 8.93
N HIS A 116 13.81 8.16 8.03
CA HIS A 116 13.46 9.01 6.89
C HIS A 116 12.98 10.38 7.35
N LEU A 117 12.03 10.43 8.29
CA LEU A 117 11.50 11.68 8.82
C LEU A 117 12.57 12.53 9.50
N ALA A 118 13.50 11.92 10.24
CA ALA A 118 14.62 12.62 10.82
C ALA A 118 15.52 13.27 9.77
N ALA A 119 15.75 12.59 8.65
CA ALA A 119 16.60 13.08 7.55
C ALA A 119 15.95 14.23 6.76
N VAL A 120 14.62 14.22 6.60
CA VAL A 120 13.90 15.21 5.76
C VAL A 120 13.25 16.34 6.55
N THR A 121 13.31 16.30 7.88
CA THR A 121 12.73 17.33 8.73
C THR A 121 13.52 18.63 8.60
N PRO A 122 12.87 19.75 8.22
CA PRO A 122 13.54 21.04 8.11
C PRO A 122 14.07 21.54 9.46
N GLU A 123 15.10 22.36 9.41
CA GLU A 123 15.60 23.08 10.58
C GLU A 123 14.49 23.91 11.23
N GLY A 124 14.43 23.93 12.56
CA GLY A 124 13.42 24.64 13.35
C GLY A 124 12.08 23.92 13.45
N VAL A 125 11.93 22.72 12.87
CA VAL A 125 10.73 21.88 12.99
C VAL A 125 11.02 20.67 13.88
N THR A 126 10.09 20.33 14.75
CA THR A 126 10.14 19.09 15.54
C THR A 126 9.06 18.14 15.04
N VAL A 127 9.45 16.92 14.66
CA VAL A 127 8.52 15.86 14.29
C VAL A 127 8.45 14.83 15.41
N ARG A 128 7.24 14.50 15.83
CA ARG A 128 6.95 13.39 16.75
C ARG A 128 6.19 12.31 15.99
N VAL A 129 6.66 11.09 16.06
CA VAL A 129 6.00 9.91 15.50
C VAL A 129 5.38 9.10 16.63
N GLU A 130 4.09 8.86 16.53
CA GLU A 130 3.34 7.98 17.43
C GLU A 130 2.83 6.79 16.63
N GLU A 131 3.21 5.59 17.02
CA GLU A 131 2.78 4.34 16.43
C GLU A 131 1.49 3.90 17.11
N LEU A 132 0.45 3.66 16.34
CA LEU A 132 -0.87 3.35 16.88
C LEU A 132 -1.09 1.84 16.99
N HIS A 133 -0.98 1.13 15.88
CA HIS A 133 -1.13 -0.32 15.80
C HIS A 133 -0.46 -0.85 14.53
N GLY A 134 -0.15 -2.13 14.52
CA GLY A 134 0.39 -2.83 13.36
C GLY A 134 0.15 -4.33 13.49
N GLY A 135 0.19 -5.02 12.36
CA GLY A 135 0.09 -6.48 12.28
C GLY A 135 1.10 -7.03 11.29
N MET A 136 1.54 -8.25 11.52
CA MET A 136 2.40 -8.96 10.56
C MET A 136 1.59 -9.29 9.31
N PRO A 137 2.12 -9.00 8.11
CA PRO A 137 1.51 -9.50 6.89
C PRO A 137 1.61 -11.02 6.84
N TRP A 138 0.68 -11.63 6.13
CA TRP A 138 0.67 -13.08 5.95
C TRP A 138 0.36 -13.44 4.50
N ARG A 139 0.98 -14.50 4.01
CA ARG A 139 0.72 -15.06 2.68
C ARG A 139 0.42 -16.55 2.80
N ALA A 140 -0.69 -16.98 2.24
CA ALA A 140 -1.00 -18.39 2.10
C ALA A 140 -0.01 -19.09 1.17
N LYS A 141 0.43 -20.29 1.56
CA LYS A 141 1.07 -21.20 0.61
C LYS A 141 -0.02 -21.90 -0.19
N LEU A 142 -0.03 -21.64 -1.50
CA LEU A 142 -1.01 -22.23 -2.40
C LEU A 142 -0.46 -23.51 -3.01
N ASP A 143 -0.12 -24.47 -2.15
CA ASP A 143 0.38 -25.80 -2.55
C ASP A 143 -0.25 -26.91 -1.68
N GLY A 144 -0.13 -28.15 -2.14
CA GLY A 144 -0.52 -29.34 -1.38
C GLY A 144 -2.02 -29.59 -1.26
N HIS A 145 -2.36 -30.49 -0.35
CA HIS A 145 -3.70 -31.10 -0.23
C HIS A 145 -4.84 -30.11 -0.03
N LEU A 146 -4.62 -29.00 0.65
CA LEU A 146 -5.68 -28.01 0.89
C LEU A 146 -6.09 -27.31 -0.42
N LYS A 147 -5.09 -26.90 -1.22
CA LYS A 147 -5.34 -26.32 -2.56
C LYS A 147 -6.06 -27.33 -3.45
N ASP A 148 -5.58 -28.56 -3.53
CA ASP A 148 -6.14 -29.60 -4.39
C ASP A 148 -7.60 -29.93 -4.00
N ALA A 149 -7.85 -30.03 -2.69
CA ALA A 149 -9.20 -30.27 -2.17
C ALA A 149 -10.15 -29.10 -2.47
N ALA A 150 -9.70 -27.86 -2.26
CA ALA A 150 -10.48 -26.66 -2.54
C ALA A 150 -10.79 -26.54 -4.05
N THR A 151 -9.78 -26.71 -4.90
CA THR A 151 -9.93 -26.71 -6.37
C THR A 151 -10.93 -27.76 -6.81
N SER A 152 -10.79 -29.01 -6.33
CA SER A 152 -11.71 -30.11 -6.67
C SER A 152 -13.13 -29.83 -6.22
N ALA A 153 -13.31 -29.26 -5.01
CA ALA A 153 -14.64 -28.93 -4.48
C ALA A 153 -15.32 -27.83 -5.30
N LEU A 154 -14.58 -26.76 -5.61
CA LEU A 154 -15.09 -25.64 -6.41
C LEU A 154 -15.43 -26.07 -7.84
N LEU A 155 -14.57 -26.85 -8.48
CA LEU A 155 -14.83 -27.40 -9.82
C LEU A 155 -16.10 -28.26 -9.83
N LYS A 156 -16.28 -29.13 -8.83
CA LYS A 156 -17.50 -29.95 -8.71
C LYS A 156 -18.76 -29.13 -8.45
N ALA A 157 -18.66 -28.06 -7.64
CA ALA A 157 -19.80 -27.24 -7.26
C ALA A 157 -20.25 -26.29 -8.38
N PHE A 158 -19.31 -25.72 -9.12
CA PHE A 158 -19.57 -24.65 -10.08
C PHE A 158 -19.33 -25.05 -11.54
N GLY A 159 -18.71 -26.20 -11.81
CA GLY A 159 -18.45 -26.70 -13.16
C GLY A 159 -17.41 -25.93 -13.95
N ALA A 160 -16.62 -25.06 -13.27
CA ALA A 160 -15.56 -24.26 -13.86
C ALA A 160 -14.30 -24.35 -13.00
N GLU A 161 -13.14 -24.26 -13.64
CA GLU A 161 -11.87 -24.19 -12.93
C GLU A 161 -11.81 -22.89 -12.10
N PRO A 162 -11.44 -22.99 -10.81
CA PRO A 162 -11.26 -21.80 -9.97
C PRO A 162 -10.01 -21.05 -10.37
N VAL A 163 -10.08 -19.73 -10.28
CA VAL A 163 -8.92 -18.85 -10.40
C VAL A 163 -8.36 -18.49 -9.03
N LEU A 164 -7.05 -18.31 -8.94
CA LEU A 164 -6.39 -17.86 -7.72
C LEU A 164 -6.41 -16.33 -7.71
N ALA A 165 -6.94 -15.77 -6.62
CA ALA A 165 -7.00 -14.33 -6.41
C ALA A 165 -6.27 -13.98 -5.11
N GLY A 166 -5.74 -12.75 -5.06
CA GLY A 166 -5.14 -12.17 -3.86
C GLY A 166 -6.14 -11.31 -3.06
N GLU A 167 -5.77 -10.93 -1.85
CA GLU A 167 -6.48 -10.00 -0.98
C GLU A 167 -5.51 -9.01 -0.32
#